data_9490ac9b8896a6746a5a1032e84da14d
#
_entry.id   9490ac9b8896a6746a5a1032e84da14d
#
_cell.length_a   1.000
_cell.length_b   1.000
_cell.length_c   1.000
_cell.angle_alpha   90.00
_cell.angle_beta   90.00
_cell.angle_gamma   90.00
#
_symmetry.space_group_name_H-M   'P 1'
#
loop_
_entity.id
_entity.type
_entity.pdbx_description
1 polymer ?
#
loop_
_entity_poly.entity_id
_entity_poly.type
_entity_poly.pdbx_seq_one_letter_code
_entity_poly.pdbx_strand_id
1 'polypeptide(L)'
;MLKFIKTALVAGLLLATTHAISETTTDVPLQLKGKLTQGALLLGKTAPTAKVELNGDTVTVTPDGHFVIGFARKADLEQQLSVTVKGATRTQTLQLSEREYNIERVDGVPQRTVTPDPEQVKRTKREAAKVWKARQTKSQRKDFLTPLVKPAEGRISGYYGSQRILNGEPRNPHYGEDIAAPTGTPVKAPWSGVVTLAEPDLFYSGGTIIIDHGYRVNTTYLHLNSVDVSVGDTIEQGDVIGTIGATGRATGPHLDWRVNWGNERLDPSLLPALYQQPLALD
;
A
#
# COMPACT_ATOMS: atom_id res chain seq x y z
N MET A 1 66.38 -37.59 63.37
CA MET A 1 65.40 -36.64 63.96
C MET A 1 64.89 -35.77 62.83
N LEU A 2 63.70 -36.08 62.36
CA LEU A 2 63.06 -35.44 61.18
C LEU A 2 61.98 -34.44 61.71
N LYS A 3 62.14 -33.16 61.46
CA LYS A 3 61.19 -32.11 61.82
C LYS A 3 60.21 -31.94 60.68
N PHE A 4 58.92 -32.27 60.92
CA PHE A 4 57.79 -31.97 60.05
C PHE A 4 57.39 -30.50 60.17
N ILE A 5 57.43 -29.78 59.05
CA ILE A 5 56.83 -28.41 58.91
C ILE A 5 55.40 -28.61 58.41
N LYS A 6 54.43 -28.15 59.17
CA LYS A 6 53.01 -28.08 58.76
C LYS A 6 52.78 -26.76 58.03
N THR A 7 52.49 -26.83 56.77
CA THR A 7 52.05 -25.67 56.02
C THR A 7 50.52 -25.59 56.09
N ALA A 8 50.03 -24.49 56.60
CA ALA A 8 48.58 -24.19 56.68
C ALA A 8 48.17 -23.52 55.34
N LEU A 9 47.23 -24.13 54.63
CA LEU A 9 46.63 -23.59 53.43
C LEU A 9 45.40 -22.75 53.82
N VAL A 10 45.50 -21.43 53.62
CA VAL A 10 44.35 -20.53 53.79
C VAL A 10 43.61 -20.46 52.46
N ALA A 11 42.40 -21.08 52.39
CA ALA A 11 41.53 -20.99 51.25
C ALA A 11 40.69 -19.69 51.34
N GLY A 12 41.08 -18.70 50.52
CA GLY A 12 40.27 -17.49 50.35
C GLY A 12 39.03 -17.73 49.46
N LEU A 13 37.85 -17.62 50.04
CA LEU A 13 36.57 -17.73 49.35
C LEU A 13 36.25 -16.37 48.66
N LEU A 14 36.50 -16.26 47.34
CA LEU A 14 36.01 -15.12 46.54
C LEU A 14 34.51 -15.30 46.31
N LEU A 15 33.69 -14.51 46.99
CA LEU A 15 32.29 -14.30 46.66
C LEU A 15 32.20 -13.43 45.40
N ALA A 16 31.96 -14.03 44.24
CA ALA A 16 31.57 -13.31 43.03
C ALA A 16 30.10 -12.93 43.16
N THR A 17 29.84 -11.66 43.45
CA THR A 17 28.49 -11.08 43.34
C THR A 17 28.16 -10.90 41.87
N THR A 18 27.43 -11.84 41.28
CA THR A 18 26.81 -11.68 39.98
C THR A 18 25.66 -10.68 40.09
N HIS A 19 25.87 -9.44 39.65
CA HIS A 19 24.79 -8.51 39.41
C HIS A 19 24.03 -9.03 38.18
N ALA A 20 22.89 -9.67 38.39
CA ALA A 20 21.94 -9.91 37.34
C ALA A 20 21.38 -8.54 36.92
N ILE A 21 21.87 -8.02 35.80
CA ILE A 21 21.22 -6.92 35.11
C ILE A 21 19.91 -7.51 34.56
N SER A 22 18.82 -7.23 35.28
CA SER A 22 17.47 -7.45 34.76
C SER A 22 17.30 -6.48 33.61
N GLU A 23 17.54 -6.96 32.35
CA GLU A 23 17.04 -6.30 31.18
C GLU A 23 15.50 -6.30 31.28
N THR A 24 14.94 -5.19 31.76
CA THR A 24 13.53 -4.88 31.52
C THR A 24 13.41 -4.65 30.02
N THR A 25 13.17 -5.72 29.26
CA THR A 25 12.68 -5.61 27.91
C THR A 25 11.31 -4.95 28.03
N THR A 26 11.28 -3.62 27.88
CA THR A 26 10.03 -2.88 27.69
C THR A 26 9.43 -3.44 26.41
N ASP A 27 8.43 -4.29 26.57
CA ASP A 27 7.77 -4.95 25.48
C ASP A 27 7.03 -3.88 24.66
N VAL A 28 7.61 -3.49 23.52
CA VAL A 28 7.00 -2.57 22.57
C VAL A 28 6.08 -3.41 21.70
N PRO A 29 4.75 -3.32 21.91
CA PRO A 29 3.81 -4.16 21.18
C PRO A 29 3.84 -3.82 19.70
N LEU A 30 3.96 -4.84 18.85
CA LEU A 30 3.94 -4.70 17.40
C LEU A 30 3.43 -5.99 16.76
N GLN A 31 2.34 -5.86 16.04
CA GLN A 31 1.86 -6.88 15.12
C GLN A 31 1.82 -6.32 13.70
N LEU A 32 2.14 -7.15 12.73
CA LEU A 32 2.06 -6.84 11.30
C LEU A 32 1.26 -7.93 10.59
N LYS A 33 0.48 -7.50 9.60
CA LYS A 33 -0.35 -8.36 8.78
C LYS A 33 -0.21 -7.98 7.31
N GLY A 34 -0.02 -8.97 6.47
CA GLY A 34 0.20 -8.83 5.03
C GLY A 34 1.40 -9.63 4.57
N LYS A 35 1.63 -9.66 3.27
CA LYS A 35 2.79 -10.33 2.67
C LYS A 35 4.00 -9.41 2.65
N LEU A 36 5.14 -9.86 3.14
CA LEU A 36 6.41 -9.15 3.02
C LEU A 36 6.96 -9.32 1.60
N THR A 37 6.45 -8.53 0.67
CA THR A 37 6.85 -8.55 -0.75
C THR A 37 6.68 -7.18 -1.40
N GLN A 38 7.38 -6.95 -2.49
CA GLN A 38 7.21 -5.75 -3.31
C GLN A 38 5.77 -5.61 -3.79
N GLY A 39 5.22 -4.39 -3.79
CA GLY A 39 3.84 -4.09 -4.14
C GLY A 39 2.82 -4.28 -3.00
N ALA A 40 3.21 -4.78 -1.84
CA ALA A 40 2.27 -5.11 -0.76
C ALA A 40 1.86 -3.89 0.08
N LEU A 41 0.65 -3.95 0.62
CA LEU A 41 0.17 -3.17 1.75
C LEU A 41 0.25 -4.05 3.01
N LEU A 42 0.74 -3.49 4.12
CA LEU A 42 0.70 -4.14 5.43
C LEU A 42 -0.14 -3.30 6.39
N LEU A 43 -0.93 -4.00 7.19
CA LEU A 43 -1.59 -3.42 8.36
C LEU A 43 -0.74 -3.70 9.59
N GLY A 44 -0.58 -2.68 10.42
CA GLY A 44 0.13 -2.78 11.70
C GLY A 44 -0.75 -2.42 12.88
N LYS A 45 -0.45 -3.01 14.04
CA LYS A 45 -1.05 -2.68 15.33
C LYS A 45 0.05 -2.50 16.37
N THR A 46 -0.06 -1.44 17.15
CA THR A 46 0.87 -1.10 18.24
C THR A 46 0.12 -0.32 19.33
N ALA A 47 0.84 0.20 20.32
CA ALA A 47 0.23 1.07 21.32
C ALA A 47 -0.32 2.38 20.69
N PRO A 48 -1.45 2.92 21.17
CA PRO A 48 -2.07 4.14 20.62
C PRO A 48 -1.15 5.37 20.60
N THR A 49 -0.20 5.46 21.52
CA THR A 49 0.74 6.60 21.65
C THR A 49 2.09 6.34 20.97
N ALA A 50 2.22 5.28 20.21
CA ALA A 50 3.47 4.92 19.56
C ALA A 50 3.86 5.93 18.48
N LYS A 51 5.15 6.21 18.37
CA LYS A 51 5.78 6.79 17.18
C LYS A 51 6.21 5.63 16.28
N VAL A 52 5.74 5.60 15.05
CA VAL A 52 6.10 4.60 14.04
C VAL A 52 6.87 5.27 12.92
N GLU A 53 7.96 4.66 12.49
CA GLU A 53 8.79 5.13 11.38
C GLU A 53 9.14 3.97 10.44
N LEU A 54 8.99 4.17 9.14
CA LEU A 54 9.44 3.27 8.09
C LEU A 54 10.61 3.93 7.37
N ASN A 55 11.80 3.33 7.43
CA ASN A 55 13.05 3.87 6.86
C ASN A 55 13.35 5.32 7.30
N GLY A 56 12.98 5.67 8.54
CA GLY A 56 13.12 7.02 9.09
C GLY A 56 11.95 7.97 8.80
N ASP A 57 11.04 7.62 7.89
CA ASP A 57 9.85 8.42 7.61
C ASP A 57 8.72 8.11 8.57
N THR A 58 8.11 9.16 9.13
CA THR A 58 7.00 9.01 10.09
C THR A 58 5.76 8.41 9.44
N VAL A 59 5.24 7.34 10.07
CA VAL A 59 3.97 6.71 9.73
C VAL A 59 2.90 7.13 10.73
N THR A 60 1.77 7.60 10.24
CA THR A 60 0.65 8.04 11.10
C THR A 60 -0.03 6.85 11.74
N VAL A 61 -0.18 6.88 13.07
CA VAL A 61 -0.87 5.86 13.88
C VAL A 61 -2.27 6.35 14.23
N THR A 62 -3.26 5.47 14.16
CA THR A 62 -4.65 5.78 14.55
C THR A 62 -4.77 5.95 16.07
N PRO A 63 -5.82 6.61 16.59
CA PRO A 63 -6.03 6.74 18.03
C PRO A 63 -6.13 5.42 18.80
N ASP A 64 -6.45 4.33 18.10
CA ASP A 64 -6.51 2.96 18.64
C ASP A 64 -5.29 2.10 18.28
N GLY A 65 -4.21 2.71 17.78
CA GLY A 65 -2.91 2.05 17.58
C GLY A 65 -2.73 1.31 16.26
N HIS A 66 -3.65 1.43 15.30
CA HIS A 66 -3.44 0.86 13.97
C HIS A 66 -2.58 1.79 13.11
N PHE A 67 -1.86 1.22 12.16
CA PHE A 67 -1.17 1.93 11.11
C PHE A 67 -1.10 1.11 9.82
N VAL A 68 -0.74 1.75 8.74
CA VAL A 68 -0.62 1.13 7.43
C VAL A 68 0.68 1.56 6.77
N ILE A 69 1.36 0.61 6.12
CA ILE A 69 2.57 0.85 5.34
C ILE A 69 2.46 0.13 3.99
N GLY A 70 3.09 0.68 2.98
CA GLY A 70 3.06 0.11 1.62
C GLY A 70 4.43 0.09 0.97
N PHE A 71 4.69 -0.91 0.15
CA PHE A 71 5.95 -1.08 -0.56
C PHE A 71 5.74 -0.98 -2.07
N ALA A 72 6.49 -0.10 -2.71
CA ALA A 72 6.45 0.07 -4.15
C ALA A 72 6.83 -1.21 -4.92
N ARG A 73 6.52 -1.21 -6.22
CA ARG A 73 6.88 -2.29 -7.17
C ARG A 73 8.37 -2.69 -7.13
N LYS A 74 9.26 -1.71 -6.89
CA LYS A 74 10.71 -1.87 -6.80
C LYS A 74 11.24 -1.36 -5.47
N ALA A 75 10.47 -1.54 -4.38
CA ALA A 75 10.97 -1.23 -3.06
C ALA A 75 12.24 -2.05 -2.77
N ASP A 76 13.17 -1.46 -2.04
CA ASP A 76 14.34 -2.17 -1.54
C ASP A 76 13.89 -3.40 -0.73
N LEU A 77 14.62 -4.49 -0.83
CA LEU A 77 14.21 -5.75 -0.19
C LEU A 77 14.34 -5.71 1.32
N GLU A 78 15.16 -4.83 1.85
CA GLU A 78 15.33 -4.60 3.28
C GLU A 78 14.67 -3.28 3.67
N GLN A 79 13.74 -3.32 4.63
CA GLN A 79 13.01 -2.17 5.12
C GLN A 79 13.13 -2.11 6.64
N GLN A 80 13.39 -0.93 7.20
CA GLN A 80 13.54 -0.73 8.64
C GLN A 80 12.26 -0.15 9.22
N LEU A 81 11.57 -0.91 10.08
CA LEU A 81 10.41 -0.45 10.83
C LEU A 81 10.81 -0.21 12.29
N SER A 82 10.64 1.04 12.77
CA SER A 82 10.91 1.40 14.16
C SER A 82 9.61 1.81 14.84
N VAL A 83 9.38 1.29 16.05
CA VAL A 83 8.23 1.61 16.89
C VAL A 83 8.74 2.05 18.25
N THR A 84 8.40 3.27 18.66
CA THR A 84 8.78 3.85 19.96
C THR A 84 7.56 4.07 20.84
N VAL A 85 7.56 3.51 22.04
CA VAL A 85 6.50 3.65 23.04
C VAL A 85 7.15 4.05 24.38
N LYS A 86 6.74 5.18 24.96
CA LYS A 86 7.27 5.68 26.26
C LYS A 86 8.81 5.70 26.34
N GLY A 87 9.47 6.04 25.23
CA GLY A 87 10.94 6.12 25.16
C GLY A 87 11.65 4.81 24.84
N ALA A 88 10.98 3.66 24.92
CA ALA A 88 11.54 2.39 24.47
C ALA A 88 11.30 2.22 22.96
N THR A 89 12.32 1.79 22.22
CA THR A 89 12.23 1.59 20.76
C THR A 89 12.50 0.14 20.40
N ARG A 90 11.59 -0.44 19.62
CA ARG A 90 11.77 -1.71 18.92
C ARG A 90 12.02 -1.41 17.45
N THR A 91 13.13 -1.89 16.91
CA THR A 91 13.42 -1.83 15.47
C THR A 91 13.36 -3.25 14.91
N GLN A 92 12.68 -3.39 13.76
CA GLN A 92 12.54 -4.66 13.06
C GLN A 92 12.89 -4.47 11.60
N THR A 93 13.80 -5.29 11.08
CA THR A 93 14.05 -5.40 9.65
C THR A 93 12.96 -6.25 9.01
N LEU A 94 12.26 -5.68 8.03
CA LEU A 94 11.28 -6.37 7.21
C LEU A 94 11.99 -6.81 5.91
N GLN A 95 12.21 -8.11 5.77
CA GLN A 95 12.80 -8.66 4.56
C GLN A 95 11.71 -8.94 3.53
N LEU A 96 11.67 -8.15 2.46
CA LEU A 96 10.71 -8.33 1.36
C LEU A 96 11.20 -9.40 0.40
N SER A 97 10.28 -10.19 -0.13
CA SER A 97 10.56 -11.03 -1.29
C SER A 97 10.52 -10.20 -2.57
N GLU A 98 11.51 -10.41 -3.43
CA GLU A 98 11.55 -9.84 -4.76
C GLU A 98 10.46 -10.45 -5.64
N ARG A 99 9.95 -9.64 -6.59
CA ARG A 99 8.94 -10.09 -7.56
C ARG A 99 9.44 -9.94 -8.98
N GLU A 100 9.25 -10.98 -9.76
CA GLU A 100 9.37 -10.92 -11.20
C GLU A 100 8.05 -10.46 -11.82
N TYR A 101 8.14 -9.65 -12.88
CA TYR A 101 6.99 -9.07 -13.55
C TYR A 101 7.04 -9.38 -15.05
N ASN A 102 5.90 -9.78 -15.59
CA ASN A 102 5.76 -10.08 -16.99
C ASN A 102 5.94 -8.84 -17.88
N ILE A 103 6.31 -9.07 -19.15
CA ILE A 103 6.27 -8.05 -20.18
C ILE A 103 4.95 -8.21 -20.94
N GLU A 104 4.13 -7.17 -20.91
CA GLU A 104 2.85 -7.08 -21.60
C GLU A 104 3.01 -6.24 -22.88
N ARG A 105 2.78 -6.85 -24.05
CA ARG A 105 2.74 -6.15 -25.32
C ARG A 105 1.28 -5.90 -25.68
N VAL A 106 0.93 -4.62 -25.85
CA VAL A 106 -0.44 -4.18 -26.15
C VAL A 106 -0.38 -3.34 -27.43
N ASP A 107 -0.96 -3.87 -28.49
CA ASP A 107 -1.09 -3.19 -29.78
C ASP A 107 -2.52 -2.65 -29.97
N GLY A 108 -2.68 -1.71 -30.91
CA GLY A 108 -3.98 -1.12 -31.23
C GLY A 108 -4.44 -0.03 -30.26
N VAL A 109 -3.57 0.44 -29.32
CA VAL A 109 -3.90 1.66 -28.55
C VAL A 109 -3.85 2.88 -29.47
N PRO A 110 -4.72 3.90 -29.25
CA PRO A 110 -4.70 5.11 -30.09
C PRO A 110 -3.30 5.76 -30.07
N GLN A 111 -2.68 5.91 -31.27
CA GLN A 111 -1.29 6.37 -31.40
C GLN A 111 -1.04 7.73 -30.72
N ARG A 112 -2.03 8.64 -30.73
CA ARG A 112 -1.97 9.92 -30.01
C ARG A 112 -1.71 9.77 -28.50
N THR A 113 -2.07 8.64 -27.91
CA THR A 113 -1.82 8.35 -26.48
C THR A 113 -0.48 7.65 -26.23
N VAL A 114 0.20 7.22 -27.29
CA VAL A 114 1.58 6.69 -27.24
C VAL A 114 2.58 7.81 -27.46
N THR A 115 2.38 8.64 -28.50
CA THR A 115 3.19 9.82 -28.85
C THR A 115 2.29 11.05 -28.93
N PRO A 116 1.96 11.67 -27.80
CA PRO A 116 1.09 12.85 -27.76
C PRO A 116 1.77 14.08 -28.34
N ASP A 117 0.99 14.96 -28.97
CA ASP A 117 1.46 16.26 -29.42
C ASP A 117 1.72 17.25 -28.25
N PRO A 118 2.34 18.42 -28.49
CA PRO A 118 2.67 19.38 -27.44
C PRO A 118 1.47 19.87 -26.62
N GLU A 119 0.30 20.04 -27.21
CA GLU A 119 -0.91 20.48 -26.49
C GLU A 119 -1.44 19.37 -25.59
N GLN A 120 -1.42 18.13 -26.07
CA GLN A 120 -1.76 16.94 -25.27
C GLN A 120 -0.77 16.78 -24.11
N VAL A 121 0.52 17.01 -24.32
CA VAL A 121 1.53 17.03 -23.25
C VAL A 121 1.21 18.08 -22.17
N LYS A 122 0.79 19.29 -22.56
CA LYS A 122 0.36 20.31 -21.59
C LYS A 122 -0.90 19.88 -20.84
N ARG A 123 -1.88 19.30 -21.53
CA ARG A 123 -3.09 18.72 -20.92
C ARG A 123 -2.73 17.66 -19.88
N THR A 124 -1.92 16.67 -20.25
CA THR A 124 -1.55 15.56 -19.35
C THR A 124 -0.78 16.00 -18.12
N LYS A 125 0.05 17.08 -18.22
CA LYS A 125 0.72 17.66 -17.05
C LYS A 125 -0.26 18.29 -16.07
N ARG A 126 -1.30 19.01 -16.55
CA ARG A 126 -2.35 19.57 -15.68
C ARG A 126 -3.17 18.48 -15.02
N GLU A 127 -3.54 17.44 -15.78
CA GLU A 127 -4.29 16.30 -15.27
C GLU A 127 -3.50 15.49 -14.24
N ALA A 128 -2.22 15.26 -14.47
CA ALA A 128 -1.34 14.60 -13.51
C ALA A 128 -1.25 15.38 -12.19
N ALA A 129 -1.24 16.73 -12.24
CA ALA A 129 -1.25 17.55 -11.04
C ALA A 129 -2.57 17.41 -10.25
N LYS A 130 -3.74 17.32 -10.93
CA LYS A 130 -5.03 17.05 -10.28
C LYS A 130 -5.02 15.70 -9.56
N VAL A 131 -4.59 14.63 -10.26
CA VAL A 131 -4.48 13.27 -9.72
C VAL A 131 -3.52 13.24 -8.52
N TRP A 132 -2.36 13.90 -8.65
CA TRP A 132 -1.40 13.99 -7.55
C TRP A 132 -2.03 14.68 -6.33
N LYS A 133 -2.69 15.83 -6.52
CA LYS A 133 -3.36 16.58 -5.44
C LYS A 133 -4.43 15.73 -4.74
N ALA A 134 -5.25 15.01 -5.49
CA ALA A 134 -6.29 14.14 -4.94
C ALA A 134 -5.71 13.04 -4.02
N ARG A 135 -4.54 12.48 -4.39
CA ARG A 135 -3.84 11.46 -3.60
C ARG A 135 -3.11 11.99 -2.36
N GLN A 136 -2.95 13.33 -2.23
CA GLN A 136 -2.30 13.92 -1.05
C GLN A 136 -3.26 14.07 0.14
N THR A 137 -4.54 13.72 -0.01
CA THR A 137 -5.51 13.77 1.07
C THR A 137 -5.06 12.88 2.25
N LYS A 138 -5.19 13.44 3.47
CA LYS A 138 -4.77 12.78 4.72
C LYS A 138 -5.94 12.84 5.70
N SER A 139 -6.99 12.07 5.45
CA SER A 139 -8.10 11.95 6.39
C SER A 139 -7.77 10.94 7.49
N GLN A 140 -8.53 11.01 8.59
CA GLN A 140 -8.43 10.07 9.71
C GLN A 140 -9.45 8.93 9.62
N ARG A 141 -9.99 8.69 8.41
CA ARG A 141 -10.87 7.55 8.14
C ARG A 141 -10.10 6.25 8.30
N LYS A 142 -10.81 5.18 8.68
CA LYS A 142 -10.23 3.86 8.93
C LYS A 142 -10.88 2.78 8.07
N ASP A 143 -11.43 3.17 6.92
CA ASP A 143 -12.22 2.29 6.07
C ASP A 143 -11.40 1.11 5.53
N PHE A 144 -10.10 1.32 5.31
CA PHE A 144 -9.15 0.29 4.90
C PHE A 144 -8.89 -0.83 5.96
N LEU A 145 -9.41 -0.69 7.18
CA LEU A 145 -9.31 -1.74 8.21
C LEU A 145 -10.39 -2.82 8.06
N THR A 146 -11.41 -2.58 7.26
CA THR A 146 -12.48 -3.54 6.99
C THR A 146 -12.15 -4.42 5.77
N PRO A 147 -12.63 -5.68 5.71
CA PRO A 147 -12.51 -6.49 4.49
C PRO A 147 -13.10 -5.76 3.28
N LEU A 148 -12.39 -5.82 2.15
CA LEU A 148 -12.86 -5.17 0.92
C LEU A 148 -13.88 -6.05 0.17
N VAL A 149 -14.75 -5.40 -0.63
CA VAL A 149 -15.57 -6.07 -1.64
C VAL A 149 -14.92 -5.90 -3.03
N LYS A 150 -15.24 -6.81 -3.95
CA LYS A 150 -14.75 -6.74 -5.34
C LYS A 150 -15.29 -5.48 -6.02
N PRO A 151 -14.43 -4.69 -6.72
CA PRO A 151 -14.88 -3.46 -7.36
C PRO A 151 -15.73 -3.69 -8.61
N ALA A 152 -15.60 -4.83 -9.29
CA ALA A 152 -16.43 -5.21 -10.42
C ALA A 152 -16.40 -6.71 -10.66
N GLU A 153 -17.44 -7.24 -11.29
CA GLU A 153 -17.42 -8.60 -11.85
C GLU A 153 -16.72 -8.59 -13.20
N GLY A 154 -15.92 -9.64 -13.46
CA GLY A 154 -15.22 -9.77 -14.73
C GLY A 154 -13.99 -10.66 -14.62
N ARG A 155 -13.35 -10.87 -15.78
CA ARG A 155 -12.10 -11.65 -15.90
C ARG A 155 -10.90 -10.71 -15.69
N ILE A 156 -9.93 -11.12 -14.87
CA ILE A 156 -8.65 -10.41 -14.78
C ILE A 156 -7.94 -10.48 -16.13
N SER A 157 -7.62 -9.32 -16.70
CA SER A 157 -7.02 -9.17 -18.02
C SER A 157 -5.68 -8.44 -18.02
N GLY A 158 -5.35 -7.73 -16.94
CA GLY A 158 -4.05 -7.09 -16.74
C GLY A 158 -3.62 -7.19 -15.27
N TYR A 159 -2.33 -7.40 -15.03
CA TYR A 159 -1.78 -7.66 -13.71
C TYR A 159 -0.85 -6.54 -13.28
N TYR A 160 -0.91 -6.20 -11.99
CA TYR A 160 0.01 -5.24 -11.39
C TYR A 160 1.47 -5.59 -11.66
N GLY A 161 2.26 -4.57 -11.98
CA GLY A 161 3.70 -4.68 -12.15
C GLY A 161 4.15 -5.08 -13.55
N SER A 162 3.27 -5.59 -14.42
CA SER A 162 3.62 -5.94 -15.81
C SER A 162 4.25 -4.75 -16.53
N GLN A 163 5.41 -4.97 -17.16
CA GLN A 163 6.07 -3.95 -17.98
C GLN A 163 5.30 -3.81 -19.31
N ARG A 164 4.73 -2.63 -19.54
CA ARG A 164 3.96 -2.39 -20.77
C ARG A 164 4.84 -1.94 -21.94
N ILE A 165 4.64 -2.56 -23.10
CA ILE A 165 5.14 -2.11 -24.39
C ILE A 165 3.88 -1.81 -25.23
N LEU A 166 3.63 -0.54 -25.54
CA LEU A 166 2.42 -0.09 -26.25
C LEU A 166 2.78 0.28 -27.69
N ASN A 167 2.17 -0.39 -28.67
CA ASN A 167 2.49 -0.23 -30.11
C ASN A 167 4.00 -0.29 -30.36
N GLY A 168 4.72 -1.22 -29.72
CA GLY A 168 6.16 -1.38 -29.81
C GLY A 168 7.01 -0.45 -28.89
N GLU A 169 6.41 0.56 -28.26
CA GLU A 169 7.09 1.54 -27.43
C GLU A 169 7.07 1.18 -25.94
N PRO A 170 8.23 1.07 -25.22
CA PRO A 170 8.26 0.86 -23.78
C PRO A 170 7.58 2.00 -23.04
N ARG A 171 6.73 1.67 -22.07
CA ARG A 171 5.98 2.60 -21.22
C ARG A 171 6.10 2.21 -19.76
N ASN A 172 5.56 3.04 -18.86
CA ASN A 172 5.52 2.73 -17.44
C ASN A 172 4.83 1.39 -17.20
N PRO A 173 5.24 0.63 -16.18
CA PRO A 173 4.56 -0.58 -15.78
C PRO A 173 3.08 -0.35 -15.51
N HIS A 174 2.29 -1.40 -15.59
CA HIS A 174 0.92 -1.39 -15.13
C HIS A 174 0.89 -1.34 -13.59
N TYR A 175 0.16 -0.38 -13.02
CA TYR A 175 0.12 -0.16 -11.58
C TYR A 175 -1.25 -0.46 -10.98
N GLY A 176 -2.01 -1.35 -11.58
CA GLY A 176 -3.33 -1.77 -11.13
C GLY A 176 -3.64 -3.21 -11.53
N GLU A 177 -4.88 -3.58 -11.39
CA GLU A 177 -5.47 -4.81 -11.87
C GLU A 177 -6.56 -4.46 -12.88
N ASP A 178 -6.47 -4.99 -14.11
CA ASP A 178 -7.49 -4.76 -15.14
C ASP A 178 -8.56 -5.87 -15.04
N ILE A 179 -9.82 -5.45 -14.91
CA ILE A 179 -11.00 -6.34 -14.89
C ILE A 179 -11.80 -6.12 -16.17
N ALA A 180 -11.69 -7.07 -17.11
CA ALA A 180 -12.42 -7.02 -18.37
C ALA A 180 -13.88 -7.45 -18.18
N ALA A 181 -14.80 -6.57 -18.60
CA ALA A 181 -16.24 -6.81 -18.60
C ALA A 181 -16.91 -5.88 -19.62
N PRO A 182 -18.18 -6.13 -20.02
CA PRO A 182 -18.90 -5.28 -20.97
C PRO A 182 -19.01 -3.82 -20.48
N THR A 183 -19.02 -2.88 -21.44
CA THR A 183 -19.36 -1.48 -21.15
C THR A 183 -20.71 -1.40 -20.43
N GLY A 184 -20.78 -0.56 -19.40
CA GLY A 184 -21.97 -0.42 -18.55
C GLY A 184 -22.01 -1.36 -17.34
N THR A 185 -21.06 -2.30 -17.19
CA THR A 185 -20.95 -3.12 -15.99
C THR A 185 -20.73 -2.21 -14.76
N PRO A 186 -21.51 -2.37 -13.66
CA PRO A 186 -21.36 -1.54 -12.47
C PRO A 186 -19.98 -1.65 -11.83
N VAL A 187 -19.43 -0.49 -11.43
CA VAL A 187 -18.20 -0.39 -10.62
C VAL A 187 -18.59 0.02 -9.21
N LYS A 188 -18.16 -0.76 -8.23
CA LYS A 188 -18.47 -0.57 -6.81
C LYS A 188 -17.26 -0.09 -6.02
N ALA A 189 -17.51 0.68 -4.97
CA ALA A 189 -16.46 1.06 -4.01
C ALA A 189 -16.07 -0.16 -3.15
N PRO A 190 -14.78 -0.60 -3.15
CA PRO A 190 -14.36 -1.75 -2.34
C PRO A 190 -14.32 -1.45 -0.84
N TRP A 191 -14.19 -0.20 -0.45
CA TRP A 191 -14.30 0.32 0.90
C TRP A 191 -15.14 1.60 0.91
N SER A 192 -15.72 1.95 2.06
CA SER A 192 -16.26 3.29 2.28
C SER A 192 -15.16 4.34 2.14
N GLY A 193 -15.52 5.59 1.85
CA GLY A 193 -14.53 6.64 1.67
C GLY A 193 -15.13 7.98 1.29
N VAL A 194 -14.25 8.91 0.91
CA VAL A 194 -14.64 10.22 0.37
C VAL A 194 -14.01 10.39 -1.02
N VAL A 195 -14.82 10.81 -1.98
CA VAL A 195 -14.35 11.07 -3.35
C VAL A 195 -13.44 12.29 -3.36
N THR A 196 -12.21 12.11 -3.83
CA THR A 196 -11.20 13.19 -3.95
C THR A 196 -10.92 13.61 -5.38
N LEU A 197 -11.34 12.79 -6.35
CA LEU A 197 -11.34 13.11 -7.79
C LEU A 197 -12.53 12.41 -8.45
N ALA A 198 -13.23 13.16 -9.33
CA ALA A 198 -14.26 12.65 -10.21
C ALA A 198 -14.16 13.43 -11.54
N GLU A 199 -13.52 12.84 -12.54
CA GLU A 199 -13.25 13.46 -13.84
C GLU A 199 -13.78 12.55 -14.95
N PRO A 200 -14.65 13.05 -15.84
CA PRO A 200 -15.27 12.19 -16.88
C PRO A 200 -14.34 11.89 -18.06
N ASP A 201 -13.29 12.72 -18.27
CA ASP A 201 -12.44 12.61 -19.47
C ASP A 201 -11.01 13.09 -19.21
N LEU A 202 -10.18 12.27 -18.55
CA LEU A 202 -8.75 12.49 -18.54
C LEU A 202 -8.09 11.82 -19.76
N PHE A 203 -7.06 12.46 -20.31
CA PHE A 203 -6.45 12.08 -21.57
C PHE A 203 -6.00 10.60 -21.64
N TYR A 204 -5.31 10.12 -20.59
CA TYR A 204 -4.86 8.74 -20.54
C TYR A 204 -5.84 7.80 -19.85
N SER A 205 -6.46 8.22 -18.80
CA SER A 205 -7.27 7.36 -17.94
C SER A 205 -8.77 7.43 -18.22
N GLY A 206 -9.21 8.37 -19.09
CA GLY A 206 -10.64 8.53 -19.38
C GLY A 206 -11.44 8.92 -18.16
N GLY A 207 -12.64 8.40 -18.01
CA GLY A 207 -13.45 8.52 -16.81
C GLY A 207 -12.67 7.99 -15.60
N THR A 208 -12.47 8.85 -14.60
CA THR A 208 -11.55 8.56 -13.50
C THR A 208 -12.13 9.01 -12.17
N ILE A 209 -12.13 8.11 -11.19
CA ILE A 209 -12.51 8.38 -9.80
C ILE A 209 -11.32 8.06 -8.89
N ILE A 210 -11.11 8.88 -7.84
CA ILE A 210 -10.22 8.56 -6.72
C ILE A 210 -11.01 8.71 -5.43
N ILE A 211 -10.91 7.70 -4.55
CA ILE A 211 -11.55 7.67 -3.22
C ILE A 211 -10.47 7.57 -2.15
N ASP A 212 -10.54 8.44 -1.14
CA ASP A 212 -9.70 8.41 0.06
C ASP A 212 -10.36 7.54 1.13
N HIS A 213 -9.61 6.58 1.68
CA HIS A 213 -10.05 5.65 2.72
C HIS A 213 -9.38 5.93 4.07
N GLY A 214 -8.59 7.01 4.13
CA GLY A 214 -7.86 7.46 5.31
C GLY A 214 -6.42 6.97 5.39
N TYR A 215 -5.64 7.62 6.22
CA TYR A 215 -4.24 7.30 6.49
C TYR A 215 -3.39 7.11 5.23
N ARG A 216 -3.66 7.92 4.18
CA ARG A 216 -3.01 7.92 2.86
C ARG A 216 -3.36 6.70 1.98
N VAL A 217 -4.31 5.85 2.38
CA VAL A 217 -4.83 4.78 1.52
C VAL A 217 -5.88 5.36 0.58
N ASN A 218 -5.70 5.17 -0.71
CA ASN A 218 -6.68 5.57 -1.72
C ASN A 218 -6.82 4.54 -2.83
N THR A 219 -8.00 4.48 -3.44
CA THR A 219 -8.28 3.68 -4.63
C THR A 219 -8.52 4.58 -5.82
N THR A 220 -8.21 4.07 -7.01
CA THR A 220 -8.40 4.77 -8.29
C THR A 220 -9.07 3.84 -9.28
N TYR A 221 -10.03 4.38 -10.03
CA TYR A 221 -10.82 3.66 -11.05
C TYR A 221 -10.70 4.40 -12.36
N LEU A 222 -10.29 3.70 -13.43
CA LEU A 222 -9.99 4.30 -14.74
C LEU A 222 -10.82 3.63 -15.85
N HIS A 223 -10.84 4.29 -16.98
CA HIS A 223 -11.49 3.87 -18.23
C HIS A 223 -13.02 3.78 -18.12
N LEU A 224 -13.59 4.49 -17.12
CA LEU A 224 -15.02 4.47 -16.84
C LEU A 224 -15.84 5.05 -18.02
N ASN A 225 -17.01 4.46 -18.27
CA ASN A 225 -18.02 4.96 -19.19
C ASN A 225 -18.87 6.06 -18.54
N SER A 226 -19.24 5.87 -17.25
CA SER A 226 -19.88 6.91 -16.44
C SER A 226 -19.12 7.12 -15.14
N VAL A 227 -19.18 8.36 -14.64
CA VAL A 227 -18.70 8.80 -13.33
C VAL A 227 -19.92 9.32 -12.61
N ASP A 228 -20.46 8.53 -11.67
CA ASP A 228 -21.78 8.74 -11.08
C ASP A 228 -21.71 9.40 -9.69
N VAL A 229 -20.52 9.91 -9.34
CA VAL A 229 -20.22 10.57 -8.05
C VAL A 229 -19.49 11.90 -8.28
N SER A 230 -19.47 12.74 -7.26
CA SER A 230 -18.82 14.06 -7.25
C SER A 230 -17.76 14.17 -6.17
N VAL A 231 -16.78 15.05 -6.36
CA VAL A 231 -15.77 15.33 -5.33
C VAL A 231 -16.43 15.83 -4.05
N GLY A 232 -16.10 15.20 -2.94
CA GLY A 232 -16.66 15.47 -1.61
C GLY A 232 -17.76 14.50 -1.20
N ASP A 233 -18.29 13.67 -2.11
CA ASP A 233 -19.27 12.66 -1.75
C ASP A 233 -18.68 11.63 -0.79
N THR A 234 -19.46 11.28 0.23
CA THR A 234 -19.19 10.14 1.11
C THR A 234 -19.79 8.90 0.50
N ILE A 235 -18.99 7.87 0.31
CA ILE A 235 -19.36 6.62 -0.34
C ILE A 235 -19.33 5.50 0.70
N GLU A 236 -20.36 4.67 0.70
CA GLU A 236 -20.39 3.44 1.49
C GLU A 236 -19.80 2.26 0.68
N GLN A 237 -19.26 1.28 1.40
CA GLN A 237 -18.74 0.06 0.78
C GLN A 237 -19.84 -0.64 -0.04
N GLY A 238 -19.56 -0.93 -1.31
CA GLY A 238 -20.50 -1.59 -2.21
C GLY A 238 -21.36 -0.66 -3.05
N ASP A 239 -21.34 0.65 -2.77
CA ASP A 239 -22.03 1.64 -3.60
C ASP A 239 -21.51 1.62 -5.03
N VAL A 240 -22.43 1.78 -5.99
CA VAL A 240 -22.08 1.93 -7.40
C VAL A 240 -21.61 3.37 -7.61
N ILE A 241 -20.37 3.52 -8.10
CA ILE A 241 -19.71 4.82 -8.29
C ILE A 241 -19.59 5.22 -9.77
N GLY A 242 -19.86 4.29 -10.67
CA GLY A 242 -19.78 4.46 -12.12
C GLY A 242 -19.91 3.14 -12.85
N THR A 243 -19.59 3.13 -14.13
CA THR A 243 -19.67 1.93 -14.96
C THR A 243 -18.39 1.71 -15.78
N ILE A 244 -18.06 0.45 -16.05
CA ILE A 244 -16.93 0.07 -16.92
C ILE A 244 -17.12 0.65 -18.32
N GLY A 245 -16.03 1.14 -18.91
CA GLY A 245 -15.96 1.63 -20.26
C GLY A 245 -14.65 1.30 -20.96
N ALA A 246 -14.36 2.05 -22.02
CA ALA A 246 -13.11 1.97 -22.79
C ALA A 246 -12.58 3.38 -23.09
N THR A 247 -12.78 4.33 -22.16
CA THR A 247 -12.38 5.72 -22.34
C THR A 247 -10.88 5.91 -22.12
N GLY A 248 -10.31 7.00 -22.62
CA GLY A 248 -8.88 7.29 -22.52
C GLY A 248 -8.02 6.35 -23.39
N ARG A 249 -6.95 5.79 -22.81
CA ARG A 249 -6.01 4.88 -23.49
C ARG A 249 -6.34 3.43 -23.16
N ALA A 250 -7.40 2.92 -23.76
CA ALA A 250 -7.85 1.54 -23.62
C ALA A 250 -8.00 0.90 -24.99
N THR A 251 -7.83 -0.42 -25.08
CA THR A 251 -8.04 -1.23 -26.30
C THR A 251 -9.41 -1.92 -26.34
N GLY A 252 -10.09 -1.97 -25.20
CA GLY A 252 -11.40 -2.58 -25.05
C GLY A 252 -11.98 -2.31 -23.67
N PRO A 253 -13.24 -2.69 -23.42
CA PRO A 253 -13.91 -2.39 -22.16
C PRO A 253 -13.27 -3.15 -20.99
N HIS A 254 -12.80 -2.39 -20.00
CA HIS A 254 -12.26 -2.90 -18.73
C HIS A 254 -12.22 -1.80 -17.67
N LEU A 255 -12.19 -2.20 -16.41
CA LEU A 255 -11.82 -1.36 -15.29
C LEU A 255 -10.32 -1.55 -14.99
N ASP A 256 -9.52 -0.49 -14.99
CA ASP A 256 -8.18 -0.48 -14.38
C ASP A 256 -8.36 0.00 -12.92
N TRP A 257 -8.27 -0.93 -11.97
CA TRP A 257 -8.42 -0.66 -10.54
C TRP A 257 -7.06 -0.60 -9.85
N ARG A 258 -6.85 0.46 -9.07
CA ARG A 258 -5.57 0.70 -8.41
C ARG A 258 -5.74 1.01 -6.94
N VAL A 259 -4.71 0.66 -6.16
CA VAL A 259 -4.58 1.00 -4.75
C VAL A 259 -3.25 1.71 -4.51
N ASN A 260 -3.27 2.72 -3.68
CA ASN A 260 -2.07 3.47 -3.30
C ASN A 260 -2.00 3.67 -1.79
N TRP A 261 -0.78 3.75 -1.27
CA TRP A 261 -0.47 4.34 0.02
C TRP A 261 0.40 5.59 -0.21
N GLY A 262 -0.21 6.76 -0.11
CA GLY A 262 0.43 8.00 -0.54
C GLY A 262 0.82 7.94 -2.02
N ASN A 263 2.11 8.04 -2.30
CA ASN A 263 2.65 7.95 -3.65
C ASN A 263 3.00 6.51 -4.08
N GLU A 264 3.07 5.58 -3.12
CA GLU A 264 3.38 4.19 -3.40
C GLU A 264 2.21 3.49 -4.06
N ARG A 265 2.48 2.88 -5.21
CA ARG A 265 1.49 2.12 -6.00
C ARG A 265 1.57 0.66 -5.61
N LEU A 266 0.43 0.11 -5.19
CA LEU A 266 0.35 -1.20 -4.57
C LEU A 266 -0.39 -2.18 -5.46
N ASP A 267 -0.17 -3.48 -5.21
CA ASP A 267 -0.83 -4.55 -5.93
C ASP A 267 -2.21 -4.86 -5.31
N PRO A 268 -3.31 -4.58 -6.02
CA PRO A 268 -4.64 -4.86 -5.51
C PRO A 268 -4.87 -6.34 -5.23
N SER A 269 -4.24 -7.25 -5.97
CA SER A 269 -4.41 -8.71 -5.82
C SER A 269 -3.90 -9.24 -4.47
N LEU A 270 -3.06 -8.49 -3.76
CA LEU A 270 -2.55 -8.88 -2.44
C LEU A 270 -3.48 -8.49 -1.29
N LEU A 271 -4.45 -7.59 -1.52
CA LEU A 271 -5.32 -7.06 -0.46
C LEU A 271 -6.26 -8.09 0.18
N PRO A 272 -6.92 -9.01 -0.56
CA PRO A 272 -7.82 -9.97 0.08
C PRO A 272 -7.17 -10.78 1.20
N ALA A 273 -5.88 -11.11 1.06
CA ALA A 273 -5.13 -11.85 2.07
C ALA A 273 -4.94 -11.09 3.40
N LEU A 274 -5.05 -9.74 3.37
CA LEU A 274 -4.94 -8.91 4.58
C LEU A 274 -6.04 -9.19 5.60
N TYR A 275 -7.20 -9.71 5.18
CA TYR A 275 -8.39 -9.81 6.02
C TYR A 275 -8.74 -11.24 6.41
N GLN A 276 -7.90 -12.22 6.06
CA GLN A 276 -8.14 -13.64 6.38
C GLN A 276 -7.99 -13.96 7.86
N GLN A 277 -7.28 -13.14 8.62
CA GLN A 277 -7.08 -13.30 10.07
C GLN A 277 -7.24 -11.95 10.78
N PRO A 278 -7.69 -11.90 12.04
CA PRO A 278 -7.75 -10.68 12.82
C PRO A 278 -6.36 -10.10 13.07
N LEU A 279 -6.28 -8.77 13.23
CA LEU A 279 -5.11 -8.04 13.70
C LEU A 279 -5.39 -7.63 15.16
N ALA A 280 -4.94 -8.42 16.12
CA ALA A 280 -5.09 -8.15 17.54
C ALA A 280 -3.72 -8.15 18.21
N LEU A 281 -3.50 -7.29 19.21
CA LEU A 281 -2.38 -7.43 20.17
C LEU A 281 -2.82 -8.43 21.22
N ASP A 282 -2.00 -9.44 21.47
CA ASP A 282 -2.15 -10.37 22.58
C ASP A 282 -1.85 -9.68 23.91
#